data_12289d582cf4dccfdb85d62797b381d2
#
_entry.id   12289d582cf4dccfdb85d62797b381d2
#
_cell.length_a   1.000
_cell.length_b   1.000
_cell.length_c   1.000
_cell.angle_alpha   90.00
_cell.angle_beta   90.00
_cell.angle_gamma   90.00
#
_symmetry.space_group_name_H-M   'P 1'
#
loop_
_entity.id
_entity.type
_entity.pdbx_description
1 polymer ?
#
loop_
_entity_poly.entity_id
_entity_poly.type
_entity_poly.pdbx_seq_one_letter_code
_entity_poly.pdbx_strand_id
1 'polypeptide(L)'
;MENKIRRACVLVSPKVGEGYVKRMVAALEKHGVEVAEVRMNGEPDGDSGADVVFVLGGDGTMLRASRIYPGKVLLGVNFGRVGFMSGMQPEEMEAGVEKIVGGGLHVQEYRKLDVRVGDGEWRTAANEAAMLKKETHHIISVELSISGEELFDFRCDGFIAATPLGSTAYSLSVGGPIVAGDAQCYVLVPIAPHALVSRPLVLGEDQITKLTLSEREAVLSLDGGDTVSLRSGDVVEIRLSEESVKIGRTDEWTWWRAVRRTFL
;
A
#
# COMPACT_ATOMS: atom_id res chain seq x y z
N MET A 1 -19.58 -4.29 20.64
CA MET A 1 -19.86 -2.84 20.83
C MET A 1 -19.73 -2.19 19.46
N GLU A 2 -20.84 -1.72 18.89
CA GLU A 2 -20.81 -0.97 17.63
C GLU A 2 -19.99 0.32 17.85
N ASN A 3 -18.82 0.39 17.23
CA ASN A 3 -18.00 1.61 17.25
C ASN A 3 -18.71 2.67 16.41
N LYS A 4 -19.55 3.47 17.04
CA LYS A 4 -20.29 4.55 16.37
C LYS A 4 -19.28 5.60 15.91
N ILE A 5 -19.15 5.79 14.60
CA ILE A 5 -18.32 6.85 14.02
C ILE A 5 -18.89 8.20 14.45
N ARG A 6 -18.07 8.99 15.15
CA ARG A 6 -18.43 10.33 15.65
C ARG A 6 -17.62 11.43 15.02
N ARG A 7 -16.38 11.10 14.61
CA ARG A 7 -15.41 12.08 14.12
C ARG A 7 -14.65 11.53 12.92
N ALA A 8 -14.56 12.30 11.85
CA ALA A 8 -13.90 11.91 10.62
C ALA A 8 -12.92 12.97 10.12
N CYS A 9 -11.85 12.54 9.45
CA CYS A 9 -11.02 13.38 8.59
C CYS A 9 -11.37 13.12 7.13
N VAL A 10 -11.14 14.12 6.28
CA VAL A 10 -11.28 14.02 4.83
C VAL A 10 -9.96 14.39 4.17
N LEU A 11 -9.28 13.40 3.60
CA LEU A 11 -8.07 13.61 2.79
C LEU A 11 -8.45 13.69 1.31
N VAL A 12 -8.02 14.73 0.64
CA VAL A 12 -8.45 15.05 -0.72
C VAL A 12 -7.26 15.07 -1.67
N SER A 13 -7.37 14.41 -2.82
CA SER A 13 -6.43 14.54 -3.92
C SER A 13 -6.60 15.92 -4.58
N PRO A 14 -5.50 16.61 -4.99
CA PRO A 14 -5.58 17.89 -5.70
C PRO A 14 -6.40 17.87 -6.98
N LYS A 15 -6.68 16.69 -7.52
CA LYS A 15 -7.48 16.50 -8.75
C LYS A 15 -9.00 16.49 -8.48
N VAL A 16 -9.43 16.46 -7.23
CA VAL A 16 -10.84 16.41 -6.84
C VAL A 16 -11.39 17.82 -6.71
N GLY A 17 -12.49 18.10 -7.41
CA GLY A 17 -13.15 19.40 -7.38
C GLY A 17 -13.79 19.70 -6.02
N GLU A 18 -13.78 20.98 -5.62
CA GLU A 18 -14.34 21.47 -4.34
C GLU A 18 -15.80 21.05 -4.09
N GLY A 19 -16.61 20.91 -5.16
CA GLY A 19 -17.99 20.47 -5.05
C GLY A 19 -18.14 19.10 -4.40
N TYR A 20 -17.25 18.17 -4.67
CA TYR A 20 -17.25 16.84 -4.04
C TYR A 20 -16.83 16.89 -2.57
N VAL A 21 -15.89 17.78 -2.25
CA VAL A 21 -15.48 18.00 -0.84
C VAL A 21 -16.66 18.53 -0.02
N LYS A 22 -17.37 19.52 -0.54
CA LYS A 22 -18.57 20.08 0.12
C LYS A 22 -19.67 19.03 0.28
N ARG A 23 -19.88 18.18 -0.72
CA ARG A 23 -20.85 17.06 -0.64
C ARG A 23 -20.46 16.05 0.43
N MET A 24 -19.18 15.66 0.54
CA MET A 24 -18.68 14.75 1.56
C MET A 24 -18.90 15.34 2.96
N VAL A 25 -18.50 16.59 3.19
CA VAL A 25 -18.67 17.28 4.48
C VAL A 25 -20.16 17.33 4.85
N ALA A 26 -21.02 17.77 3.95
CA ALA A 26 -22.47 17.84 4.17
C ALA A 26 -23.09 16.46 4.48
N ALA A 27 -22.62 15.40 3.79
CA ALA A 27 -23.09 14.04 4.07
C ALA A 27 -22.70 13.57 5.46
N LEU A 28 -21.47 13.82 5.92
CA LEU A 28 -21.00 13.49 7.26
C LEU A 28 -21.77 14.25 8.35
N GLU A 29 -21.90 15.56 8.20
CA GLU A 29 -22.61 16.43 9.14
C GLU A 29 -24.10 16.04 9.25
N LYS A 30 -24.76 15.74 8.12
CA LYS A 30 -26.15 15.25 8.08
C LYS A 30 -26.37 14.02 8.95
N HIS A 31 -25.37 13.15 9.05
CA HIS A 31 -25.41 11.93 9.87
C HIS A 31 -24.79 12.11 11.27
N GLY A 32 -24.51 13.34 11.68
CA GLY A 32 -24.00 13.68 13.01
C GLY A 32 -22.54 13.31 13.24
N VAL A 33 -21.76 13.23 12.17
CA VAL A 33 -20.30 13.00 12.22
C VAL A 33 -19.59 14.35 12.16
N GLU A 34 -18.78 14.65 13.17
CA GLU A 34 -17.92 15.83 13.19
C GLU A 34 -16.79 15.68 12.15
N VAL A 35 -16.62 16.66 11.30
CA VAL A 35 -15.47 16.72 10.38
C VAL A 35 -14.32 17.45 11.09
N ALA A 36 -13.36 16.69 11.63
CA ALA A 36 -12.23 17.21 12.37
C ALA A 36 -11.26 18.00 11.50
N GLU A 37 -11.09 17.52 10.26
CA GLU A 37 -10.14 18.11 9.32
C GLU A 37 -10.53 17.79 7.87
N VAL A 38 -10.33 18.76 6.97
CA VAL A 38 -10.32 18.55 5.52
C VAL A 38 -8.93 18.91 5.01
N ARG A 39 -8.18 17.93 4.52
CA ARG A 39 -6.79 18.10 4.08
C ARG A 39 -6.65 17.87 2.58
N MET A 40 -6.18 18.88 1.86
CA MET A 40 -5.92 18.77 0.42
C MET A 40 -4.47 18.42 0.09
N ASN A 41 -3.52 18.93 0.86
CA ASN A 41 -2.07 18.66 0.76
C ASN A 41 -1.43 18.91 2.13
N GLY A 42 -0.21 18.38 2.34
CA GLY A 42 0.61 18.70 3.50
C GLY A 42 1.03 17.49 4.32
N GLU A 43 1.99 17.74 5.21
CA GLU A 43 2.46 16.81 6.23
C GLU A 43 1.40 16.65 7.33
N PRO A 44 1.44 15.54 8.09
CA PRO A 44 0.53 15.33 9.20
C PRO A 44 0.77 16.34 10.33
N ASP A 45 -0.29 17.00 10.80
CA ASP A 45 -0.25 17.90 11.97
C ASP A 45 -0.68 17.18 13.26
N GLY A 46 -0.23 15.94 13.44
CA GLY A 46 -0.56 15.14 14.62
C GLY A 46 -1.85 14.34 14.50
N ASP A 47 -2.24 13.68 15.60
CA ASP A 47 -3.47 12.88 15.65
C ASP A 47 -4.69 13.81 15.74
N SER A 48 -5.51 13.79 14.68
CA SER A 48 -6.77 14.55 14.62
C SER A 48 -7.85 14.02 15.56
N GLY A 49 -7.61 12.90 16.24
CA GLY A 49 -8.60 12.19 17.05
C GLY A 49 -9.79 11.62 16.25
N ALA A 50 -9.63 11.49 14.93
CA ALA A 50 -10.68 10.93 14.07
C ALA A 50 -10.81 9.42 14.25
N ASP A 51 -12.05 8.91 14.17
CA ASP A 51 -12.34 7.47 14.18
C ASP A 51 -11.98 6.85 12.82
N VAL A 52 -12.25 7.59 11.73
CA VAL A 52 -12.06 7.14 10.34
C VAL A 52 -11.54 8.29 9.47
N VAL A 53 -10.95 7.93 8.33
CA VAL A 53 -10.48 8.90 7.32
C VAL A 53 -11.15 8.61 5.97
N PHE A 54 -11.95 9.54 5.48
CA PHE A 54 -12.46 9.49 4.12
C PHE A 54 -11.41 10.03 3.15
N VAL A 55 -11.11 9.26 2.12
CA VAL A 55 -10.07 9.57 1.14
C VAL A 55 -10.70 9.78 -0.23
N LEU A 56 -10.73 11.02 -0.69
CA LEU A 56 -11.25 11.38 -2.01
C LEU A 56 -10.08 11.37 -3.01
N GLY A 57 -9.96 10.30 -3.78
CA GLY A 57 -8.84 10.11 -4.71
C GLY A 57 -8.79 8.70 -5.29
N GLY A 58 -7.62 8.28 -5.74
CA GLY A 58 -7.33 6.90 -6.17
C GLY A 58 -6.41 6.19 -5.20
N ASP A 59 -5.92 4.99 -5.57
CA ASP A 59 -5.07 4.14 -4.73
C ASP A 59 -3.79 4.86 -4.25
N GLY A 60 -3.16 5.72 -5.07
CA GLY A 60 -2.03 6.53 -4.63
C GLY A 60 -2.38 7.51 -3.50
N THR A 61 -3.62 8.02 -3.45
CA THR A 61 -4.10 8.87 -2.34
C THR A 61 -4.37 8.02 -1.10
N MET A 62 -4.86 6.79 -1.27
CA MET A 62 -5.04 5.82 -0.19
C MET A 62 -3.70 5.42 0.44
N LEU A 63 -2.66 5.14 -0.36
CA LEU A 63 -1.30 4.88 0.12
C LEU A 63 -0.74 6.06 0.92
N ARG A 64 -0.96 7.27 0.43
CA ARG A 64 -0.59 8.47 1.17
C ARG A 64 -1.36 8.58 2.49
N ALA A 65 -2.67 8.31 2.48
CA ALA A 65 -3.50 8.30 3.69
C ALA A 65 -3.00 7.30 4.74
N SER A 66 -2.56 6.10 4.33
CA SER A 66 -2.05 5.08 5.25
C SER A 66 -0.75 5.50 5.97
N ARG A 67 0.03 6.41 5.38
CA ARG A 67 1.22 7.00 6.00
C ARG A 67 0.89 8.17 6.94
N ILE A 68 -0.06 9.02 6.52
CA ILE A 68 -0.48 10.21 7.28
C ILE A 68 -1.30 9.83 8.52
N TYR A 69 -2.13 8.80 8.40
CA TYR A 69 -3.06 8.35 9.44
C TYR A 69 -2.82 6.88 9.81
N PRO A 70 -1.65 6.55 10.41
CA PRO A 70 -1.32 5.17 10.76
C PRO A 70 -2.35 4.59 11.72
N GLY A 71 -2.77 3.34 11.47
CA GLY A 71 -3.73 2.60 12.29
C GLY A 71 -5.19 3.04 12.16
N LYS A 72 -5.50 4.15 11.46
CA LYS A 72 -6.89 4.59 11.21
C LYS A 72 -7.54 3.78 10.08
N VAL A 73 -8.87 3.64 10.15
CA VAL A 73 -9.66 3.04 9.07
C VAL A 73 -9.80 4.04 7.92
N LEU A 74 -9.36 3.63 6.73
CA LEU A 74 -9.40 4.44 5.51
C LEU A 74 -10.58 4.06 4.63
N LEU A 75 -11.36 5.03 4.20
CA LEU A 75 -12.59 4.88 3.41
C LEU A 75 -12.42 5.60 2.06
N GLY A 76 -12.10 4.86 1.00
CA GLY A 76 -11.77 5.44 -0.30
C GLY A 76 -12.99 5.72 -1.18
N VAL A 77 -13.08 6.95 -1.71
CA VAL A 77 -13.96 7.34 -2.82
C VAL A 77 -13.10 7.52 -4.06
N ASN A 78 -13.37 6.75 -5.13
CA ASN A 78 -12.52 6.65 -6.30
C ASN A 78 -12.80 7.74 -7.33
N PHE A 79 -11.85 8.65 -7.52
CA PHE A 79 -11.88 9.70 -8.55
C PHE A 79 -10.94 9.40 -9.73
N GLY A 80 -10.59 8.15 -9.95
CA GLY A 80 -9.69 7.73 -11.01
C GLY A 80 -10.12 6.45 -11.69
N ARG A 81 -9.13 5.70 -12.19
CA ARG A 81 -9.37 4.32 -12.63
C ARG A 81 -9.75 3.47 -11.43
N VAL A 82 -10.58 2.46 -11.66
CA VAL A 82 -10.96 1.51 -10.62
C VAL A 82 -9.70 0.90 -10.01
N GLY A 83 -9.55 1.10 -8.69
CA GLY A 83 -8.45 0.59 -7.92
C GLY A 83 -8.88 -0.51 -6.95
N PHE A 84 -7.91 -1.03 -6.21
CA PHE A 84 -8.12 -2.08 -5.21
C PHE A 84 -8.38 -1.55 -3.80
N MET A 85 -8.00 -0.30 -3.52
CA MET A 85 -8.12 0.28 -2.18
C MET A 85 -9.41 1.08 -1.99
N SER A 86 -10.02 1.60 -3.06
CA SER A 86 -11.24 2.42 -2.96
C SER A 86 -12.50 1.58 -3.13
N GLY A 87 -13.47 1.75 -2.23
CA GLY A 87 -14.70 0.95 -2.18
C GLY A 87 -15.96 1.66 -2.70
N MET A 88 -15.92 2.99 -2.92
CA MET A 88 -17.07 3.80 -3.34
C MET A 88 -16.76 4.57 -4.62
N GLN A 89 -17.78 4.84 -5.43
CA GLN A 89 -17.73 5.80 -6.53
C GLN A 89 -18.26 7.18 -6.06
N PRO A 90 -17.91 8.28 -6.75
CA PRO A 90 -18.36 9.62 -6.36
C PRO A 90 -19.88 9.77 -6.32
N GLU A 91 -20.60 9.02 -7.16
CA GLU A 91 -22.06 9.00 -7.23
C GLU A 91 -22.71 8.30 -6.06
N GLU A 92 -21.98 7.36 -5.42
CA GLU A 92 -22.46 6.54 -4.30
C GLU A 92 -22.06 7.13 -2.94
N MET A 93 -21.37 8.26 -2.92
CA MET A 93 -20.69 8.80 -1.75
C MET A 93 -21.66 9.06 -0.57
N GLU A 94 -22.79 9.72 -0.80
CA GLU A 94 -23.77 10.05 0.25
C GLU A 94 -24.44 8.79 0.80
N ALA A 95 -24.84 7.88 -0.08
CA ALA A 95 -25.43 6.59 0.32
C ALA A 95 -24.40 5.70 1.03
N GLY A 96 -23.14 5.75 0.60
CA GLY A 96 -22.04 5.06 1.26
C GLY A 96 -21.77 5.58 2.68
N VAL A 97 -21.79 6.91 2.88
CA VAL A 97 -21.66 7.53 4.21
C VAL A 97 -22.83 7.10 5.10
N GLU A 98 -24.08 7.18 4.62
CA GLU A 98 -25.27 6.75 5.37
C GLU A 98 -25.14 5.29 5.82
N LYS A 99 -24.75 4.39 4.90
CA LYS A 99 -24.58 2.96 5.17
C LYS A 99 -23.48 2.70 6.22
N ILE A 100 -22.31 3.36 6.07
CA ILE A 100 -21.16 3.22 6.96
C ILE A 100 -21.48 3.72 8.38
N VAL A 101 -22.10 4.90 8.50
CA VAL A 101 -22.48 5.48 9.80
C VAL A 101 -23.61 4.68 10.45
N GLY A 102 -24.48 4.07 9.64
CA GLY A 102 -25.55 3.17 10.07
C GLY A 102 -25.12 1.78 10.53
N GLY A 103 -23.81 1.50 10.59
CA GLY A 103 -23.26 0.22 11.05
C GLY A 103 -22.87 -0.76 9.95
N GLY A 104 -23.02 -0.40 8.66
CA GLY A 104 -22.61 -1.23 7.51
C GLY A 104 -21.12 -1.08 7.12
N LEU A 105 -20.24 -0.82 8.10
CA LEU A 105 -18.79 -0.73 7.90
C LEU A 105 -18.14 -2.10 8.11
N HIS A 106 -17.50 -2.61 7.06
CA HIS A 106 -16.59 -3.76 7.14
C HIS A 106 -15.15 -3.28 7.02
N VAL A 107 -14.30 -3.67 7.97
CA VAL A 107 -12.88 -3.33 7.96
C VAL A 107 -12.08 -4.57 7.56
N GLN A 108 -11.27 -4.43 6.53
CA GLN A 108 -10.30 -5.42 6.13
C GLN A 108 -8.88 -4.90 6.42
N GLU A 109 -8.09 -5.74 7.07
CA GLU A 109 -6.71 -5.42 7.41
C GLU A 109 -5.75 -6.06 6.40
N TYR A 110 -4.78 -5.29 5.94
CA TYR A 110 -3.72 -5.73 5.03
C TYR A 110 -2.39 -5.47 5.70
N ARG A 111 -1.64 -6.54 5.97
CA ARG A 111 -0.31 -6.43 6.58
C ARG A 111 0.63 -5.68 5.64
N LYS A 112 1.49 -4.83 6.23
CA LYS A 112 2.54 -4.10 5.53
C LYS A 112 3.81 -4.95 5.42
N LEU A 113 4.84 -4.40 4.77
CA LEU A 113 6.21 -4.86 4.90
C LEU A 113 6.96 -3.97 5.89
N ASP A 114 7.81 -4.58 6.71
CA ASP A 114 8.91 -3.89 7.39
C ASP A 114 10.16 -3.99 6.52
N VAL A 115 10.84 -2.88 6.33
CA VAL A 115 12.02 -2.77 5.48
C VAL A 115 13.07 -1.91 6.17
N ARG A 116 14.33 -2.37 6.20
CA ARG A 116 15.45 -1.56 6.67
C ARG A 116 16.69 -1.73 5.80
N VAL A 117 17.58 -0.75 5.82
CA VAL A 117 18.88 -0.79 5.16
C VAL A 117 19.97 -0.85 6.23
N GLY A 118 20.76 -1.91 6.23
CA GLY A 118 21.79 -2.15 7.25
C GLY A 118 21.20 -2.13 8.67
N ASP A 119 21.85 -1.38 9.56
CA ASP A 119 21.41 -1.20 10.96
C ASP A 119 20.49 0.03 11.14
N GLY A 120 19.93 0.55 10.04
CA GLY A 120 19.04 1.71 10.06
C GLY A 120 17.67 1.40 10.68
N GLU A 121 16.83 2.43 10.74
CA GLU A 121 15.47 2.31 11.26
C GLU A 121 14.58 1.48 10.33
N TRP A 122 13.65 0.73 10.94
CA TRP A 122 12.59 0.05 10.21
C TRP A 122 11.60 1.06 9.64
N ARG A 123 11.26 0.88 8.38
CA ARG A 123 10.26 1.65 7.65
C ARG A 123 9.22 0.71 7.10
N THR A 124 7.99 1.18 6.90
CA THR A 124 6.91 0.32 6.41
C THR A 124 6.50 0.65 4.98
N ALA A 125 6.07 -0.37 4.24
CA ALA A 125 5.44 -0.22 2.93
C ALA A 125 4.10 -0.96 2.92
N ALA A 126 3.05 -0.31 2.39
CA ALA A 126 1.72 -0.90 2.28
C ALA A 126 1.58 -1.78 1.03
N ASN A 127 2.15 -1.36 -0.09
CA ASN A 127 2.17 -2.14 -1.33
C ASN A 127 3.48 -2.89 -1.51
N GLU A 128 4.59 -2.14 -1.70
CA GLU A 128 5.86 -2.79 -2.05
C GLU A 128 7.09 -2.00 -1.62
N ALA A 129 8.18 -2.75 -1.45
CA ALA A 129 9.54 -2.26 -1.44
C ALA A 129 10.22 -2.67 -2.75
N ALA A 130 10.64 -1.69 -3.55
CA ALA A 130 11.28 -1.90 -4.83
C ALA A 130 12.75 -1.46 -4.78
N MET A 131 13.68 -2.40 -4.89
CA MET A 131 15.11 -2.16 -5.08
C MET A 131 15.38 -2.13 -6.58
N LEU A 132 15.73 -0.98 -7.12
CA LEU A 132 15.90 -0.77 -8.56
C LEU A 132 17.31 -0.27 -8.88
N LYS A 133 17.87 -0.70 -10.01
CA LYS A 133 19.12 -0.15 -10.53
C LYS A 133 19.00 1.37 -10.68
N LYS A 134 20.05 2.10 -10.33
CA LYS A 134 20.08 3.56 -10.47
C LYS A 134 20.37 3.99 -11.91
N GLU A 135 21.23 3.27 -12.60
CA GLU A 135 21.65 3.57 -13.98
C GLU A 135 20.94 2.66 -14.99
N THR A 136 20.30 3.24 -15.99
CA THR A 136 19.49 2.51 -16.99
C THR A 136 20.29 1.51 -17.83
N HIS A 137 21.59 1.79 -18.09
CA HIS A 137 22.43 0.98 -18.98
C HIS A 137 23.19 -0.15 -18.27
N HIS A 138 23.12 -0.23 -16.95
CA HIS A 138 23.80 -1.25 -16.17
C HIS A 138 22.80 -2.10 -15.40
N ILE A 139 23.12 -3.36 -15.25
CA ILE A 139 22.44 -4.27 -14.34
C ILE A 139 23.14 -4.25 -12.99
N ILE A 140 22.44 -4.58 -11.94
CA ILE A 140 22.98 -4.74 -10.59
C ILE A 140 23.21 -6.21 -10.28
N SER A 141 24.12 -6.49 -9.36
CA SER A 141 24.32 -7.82 -8.79
C SER A 141 23.81 -7.83 -7.37
N VAL A 142 22.92 -8.79 -7.05
CA VAL A 142 22.23 -8.89 -5.76
C VAL A 142 22.31 -10.32 -5.26
N GLU A 143 22.87 -10.49 -4.07
CA GLU A 143 22.87 -11.75 -3.33
C GLU A 143 21.55 -11.84 -2.55
N LEU A 144 20.83 -12.94 -2.76
CA LEU A 144 19.56 -13.22 -2.07
C LEU A 144 19.77 -14.26 -1.00
N SER A 145 19.39 -13.94 0.25
CA SER A 145 19.20 -14.93 1.29
C SER A 145 17.81 -14.84 1.92
N ILE A 146 17.28 -15.98 2.38
CA ILE A 146 15.98 -16.07 3.05
C ILE A 146 16.17 -16.84 4.36
N SER A 147 15.81 -16.21 5.47
CA SER A 147 15.91 -16.76 6.82
C SER A 147 17.30 -17.35 7.15
N GLY A 148 18.35 -16.71 6.63
CA GLY A 148 19.73 -17.08 6.84
C GLY A 148 20.31 -18.08 5.83
N GLU A 149 19.49 -18.65 4.95
CA GLU A 149 19.94 -19.52 3.86
C GLU A 149 20.30 -18.69 2.63
N GLU A 150 21.54 -18.76 2.16
CA GLU A 150 21.97 -18.17 0.90
C GLU A 150 21.37 -18.97 -0.28
N LEU A 151 20.69 -18.28 -1.18
CA LEU A 151 19.99 -18.94 -2.28
C LEU A 151 20.69 -18.72 -3.63
N PHE A 152 20.80 -17.48 -4.08
CA PHE A 152 21.28 -17.16 -5.42
C PHE A 152 21.91 -15.77 -5.49
N ASP A 153 22.86 -15.63 -6.43
CA ASP A 153 23.34 -14.35 -6.92
C ASP A 153 22.62 -13.99 -8.22
N PHE A 154 21.92 -12.88 -8.19
CA PHE A 154 21.20 -12.38 -9.35
C PHE A 154 21.89 -11.22 -10.02
N ARG A 155 22.00 -11.28 -11.34
CA ARG A 155 22.23 -10.11 -12.17
C ARG A 155 20.88 -9.69 -12.75
N CYS A 156 20.40 -8.50 -12.41
CA CYS A 156 19.02 -8.08 -12.71
C CYS A 156 18.88 -6.56 -12.77
N ASP A 157 17.70 -6.10 -13.11
CA ASP A 157 17.32 -4.68 -13.02
C ASP A 157 16.84 -4.29 -11.61
N GLY A 158 16.50 -5.27 -10.76
CA GLY A 158 16.08 -5.04 -9.40
C GLY A 158 15.23 -6.17 -8.82
N PHE A 159 14.65 -5.90 -7.66
CA PHE A 159 13.71 -6.76 -6.95
C PHE A 159 12.51 -5.96 -6.41
N ILE A 160 11.36 -6.58 -6.39
CA ILE A 160 10.16 -6.07 -5.72
C ILE A 160 9.74 -7.07 -4.66
N ALA A 161 9.66 -6.62 -3.41
CA ALA A 161 8.92 -7.32 -2.37
C ALA A 161 7.54 -6.67 -2.24
N ALA A 162 6.47 -7.42 -2.44
CA ALA A 162 5.10 -6.92 -2.44
C ALA A 162 4.21 -7.64 -1.44
N THR A 163 3.40 -6.87 -0.73
CA THR A 163 2.31 -7.39 0.10
C THR A 163 1.21 -8.01 -0.77
N PRO A 164 0.22 -8.73 -0.21
CA PRO A 164 -0.98 -9.10 -0.93
C PRO A 164 -1.69 -7.90 -1.58
N LEU A 165 -1.76 -6.75 -0.90
CA LEU A 165 -2.33 -5.52 -1.44
C LEU A 165 -1.53 -5.03 -2.66
N GLY A 166 -0.20 -4.99 -2.55
CA GLY A 166 0.73 -4.58 -3.60
C GLY A 166 0.89 -5.60 -4.73
N SER A 167 0.40 -6.84 -4.55
CA SER A 167 0.45 -7.87 -5.60
C SER A 167 -0.27 -7.48 -6.88
N THR A 168 -1.20 -6.54 -6.80
CA THR A 168 -1.97 -5.99 -7.93
C THR A 168 -1.39 -4.69 -8.50
N ALA A 169 -0.26 -4.19 -7.92
CA ALA A 169 0.43 -2.97 -8.30
C ALA A 169 1.67 -3.26 -9.17
N TYR A 170 2.84 -2.74 -8.80
CA TYR A 170 4.07 -2.87 -9.61
C TYR A 170 4.54 -4.32 -9.73
N SER A 171 4.37 -5.12 -8.67
CA SER A 171 4.66 -6.56 -8.70
C SER A 171 3.97 -7.28 -9.86
N LEU A 172 2.68 -6.98 -10.12
CA LEU A 172 1.95 -7.58 -11.24
C LEU A 172 2.56 -7.23 -12.60
N SER A 173 3.02 -6.00 -12.77
CA SER A 173 3.60 -5.51 -14.02
C SER A 173 4.91 -6.23 -14.41
N VAL A 174 5.60 -6.82 -13.44
CA VAL A 174 6.85 -7.56 -13.64
C VAL A 174 6.67 -9.08 -13.51
N GLY A 175 5.42 -9.56 -13.55
CA GLY A 175 5.09 -10.98 -13.59
C GLY A 175 4.88 -11.63 -12.23
N GLY A 176 4.67 -10.86 -11.17
CA GLY A 176 4.23 -11.35 -9.87
C GLY A 176 2.81 -11.91 -9.93
N PRO A 177 2.45 -12.88 -9.06
CA PRO A 177 1.10 -13.41 -8.97
C PRO A 177 0.14 -12.44 -8.29
N ILE A 178 -1.15 -12.53 -8.59
CA ILE A 178 -2.21 -11.93 -7.78
C ILE A 178 -2.36 -12.79 -6.52
N VAL A 179 -2.25 -12.16 -5.36
CA VAL A 179 -2.38 -12.79 -4.04
C VAL A 179 -3.69 -12.39 -3.41
N ALA A 180 -4.38 -13.34 -2.75
CA ALA A 180 -5.58 -13.02 -1.99
C ALA A 180 -5.27 -12.00 -0.90
N GLY A 181 -6.13 -10.98 -0.74
CA GLY A 181 -5.83 -9.84 0.12
C GLY A 181 -5.67 -10.16 1.62
N ASP A 182 -6.19 -11.31 2.06
CA ASP A 182 -6.13 -11.82 3.43
C ASP A 182 -4.99 -12.83 3.67
N ALA A 183 -4.17 -13.11 2.65
CA ALA A 183 -3.04 -14.03 2.79
C ALA A 183 -1.94 -13.46 3.68
N GLN A 184 -1.40 -14.31 4.58
CA GLN A 184 -0.30 -13.95 5.48
C GLN A 184 1.05 -14.28 4.82
N CYS A 185 1.39 -13.53 3.78
CA CYS A 185 2.60 -13.73 2.99
C CYS A 185 3.02 -12.42 2.30
N TYR A 186 4.18 -12.45 1.69
CA TYR A 186 4.59 -11.44 0.71
C TYR A 186 5.24 -12.13 -0.50
N VAL A 187 5.31 -11.42 -1.61
CA VAL A 187 5.89 -11.93 -2.86
C VAL A 187 7.19 -11.23 -3.13
N LEU A 188 8.24 -11.99 -3.44
CA LEU A 188 9.52 -11.46 -3.93
C LEU A 188 9.65 -11.72 -5.43
N VAL A 189 9.74 -10.67 -6.23
CA VAL A 189 9.77 -10.72 -7.70
C VAL A 189 11.06 -10.11 -8.22
N PRO A 190 11.93 -10.85 -8.90
CA PRO A 190 13.09 -10.29 -9.58
C PRO A 190 12.65 -9.56 -10.87
N ILE A 191 13.30 -8.44 -11.18
CA ILE A 191 13.02 -7.63 -12.37
C ILE A 191 14.07 -7.92 -13.42
N ALA A 192 13.66 -8.40 -14.58
CA ALA A 192 14.52 -8.72 -15.74
C ALA A 192 15.80 -9.51 -15.35
N PRO A 193 15.69 -10.61 -14.58
CA PRO A 193 16.86 -11.36 -14.14
C PRO A 193 17.56 -12.05 -15.32
N HIS A 194 18.90 -12.00 -15.32
CA HIS A 194 19.74 -12.74 -16.26
C HIS A 194 19.95 -14.18 -15.77
N ALA A 195 18.88 -14.92 -15.63
CA ALA A 195 18.88 -16.31 -15.20
C ALA A 195 17.99 -17.14 -16.13
N LEU A 196 18.41 -18.40 -16.42
CA LEU A 196 17.64 -19.30 -17.27
C LEU A 196 16.26 -19.64 -16.68
N VAL A 197 16.19 -19.74 -15.36
CA VAL A 197 14.95 -19.98 -14.64
C VAL A 197 14.88 -19.02 -13.47
N SER A 198 13.93 -18.10 -13.52
CA SER A 198 13.60 -17.21 -12.41
C SER A 198 12.10 -17.17 -12.24
N ARG A 199 11.64 -17.32 -11.02
CA ARG A 199 10.22 -17.27 -10.65
C ARG A 199 10.05 -16.39 -9.43
N PRO A 200 8.91 -15.68 -9.34
CA PRO A 200 8.49 -15.04 -8.10
C PRO A 200 8.43 -16.05 -6.96
N LEU A 201 8.88 -15.65 -5.78
CA LEU A 201 8.78 -16.44 -4.57
C LEU A 201 7.63 -15.91 -3.72
N VAL A 202 6.82 -16.80 -3.16
CA VAL A 202 5.81 -16.46 -2.16
C VAL A 202 6.36 -16.88 -0.80
N LEU A 203 6.50 -15.93 0.11
CA LEU A 203 7.18 -16.07 1.38
C LEU A 203 6.16 -15.91 2.52
N GLY A 204 6.15 -16.86 3.45
CA GLY A 204 5.28 -16.81 4.63
C GLY A 204 5.68 -15.74 5.63
N GLU A 205 4.86 -15.56 6.64
CA GLU A 205 5.00 -14.47 7.63
C GLU A 205 6.30 -14.49 8.44
N ASP A 206 6.86 -15.68 8.71
CA ASP A 206 8.10 -15.85 9.48
C ASP A 206 9.37 -15.72 8.63
N GLN A 207 9.24 -15.54 7.31
CA GLN A 207 10.38 -15.49 6.40
C GLN A 207 10.98 -14.09 6.36
N ILE A 208 12.31 -14.02 6.49
CA ILE A 208 13.06 -12.75 6.36
C ILE A 208 13.90 -12.81 5.10
N THR A 209 13.69 -11.86 4.20
CA THR A 209 14.51 -11.69 3.00
C THR A 209 15.65 -10.71 3.27
N LYS A 210 16.86 -11.04 2.82
CA LYS A 210 17.98 -10.10 2.71
C LYS A 210 18.44 -10.02 1.26
N LEU A 211 18.52 -8.79 0.76
CA LEU A 211 19.05 -8.45 -0.54
C LEU A 211 20.35 -7.66 -0.32
N THR A 212 21.49 -8.28 -0.59
CA THR A 212 22.78 -7.60 -0.51
C THR A 212 23.17 -7.10 -1.89
N LEU A 213 23.35 -5.79 -2.04
CA LEU A 213 23.82 -5.19 -3.28
C LEU A 213 25.33 -5.41 -3.43
N SER A 214 25.75 -6.34 -4.30
CA SER A 214 27.16 -6.69 -4.46
C SER A 214 27.90 -5.76 -5.42
N GLU A 215 27.20 -5.27 -6.45
CA GLU A 215 27.81 -4.39 -7.45
C GLU A 215 26.89 -3.25 -7.87
N ARG A 216 27.48 -2.09 -8.18
CA ARG A 216 26.80 -0.89 -8.67
C ARG A 216 26.02 -0.14 -7.60
N GLU A 217 25.20 0.81 -8.04
CA GLU A 217 24.28 1.58 -7.21
C GLU A 217 22.83 1.24 -7.54
N ALA A 218 21.99 1.25 -6.51
CA ALA A 218 20.58 1.04 -6.62
C ALA A 218 19.80 2.11 -5.84
N VAL A 219 18.48 2.11 -6.01
CA VAL A 219 17.56 2.93 -5.24
C VAL A 219 16.50 2.00 -4.66
N LEU A 220 16.32 2.05 -3.36
CA LEU A 220 15.19 1.43 -2.67
C LEU A 220 14.04 2.43 -2.62
N SER A 221 12.87 2.06 -3.12
CA SER A 221 11.64 2.86 -3.07
C SER A 221 10.58 2.12 -2.29
N LEU A 222 9.86 2.82 -1.40
CA LEU A 222 8.74 2.30 -0.64
C LEU A 222 7.44 2.94 -1.15
N ASP A 223 6.50 2.14 -1.63
CA ASP A 223 5.19 2.56 -2.18
C ASP A 223 5.30 3.67 -3.26
N GLY A 224 6.37 3.66 -4.05
CA GLY A 224 6.63 4.67 -5.07
C GLY A 224 6.87 6.09 -4.54
N GLY A 225 7.06 6.25 -3.23
CA GLY A 225 7.26 7.55 -2.57
C GLY A 225 8.69 7.72 -2.06
N ASP A 226 8.91 7.33 -0.82
CA ASP A 226 10.20 7.49 -0.15
C ASP A 226 11.31 6.68 -0.82
N THR A 227 12.46 7.30 -1.04
CA THR A 227 13.60 6.65 -1.68
C THR A 227 14.86 6.70 -0.83
N VAL A 228 15.66 5.63 -0.88
CA VAL A 228 16.98 5.53 -0.26
C VAL A 228 17.97 5.09 -1.32
N SER A 229 19.10 5.83 -1.47
CA SER A 229 20.19 5.42 -2.35
C SER A 229 20.98 4.30 -1.69
N LEU A 230 21.26 3.24 -2.46
CA LEU A 230 22.04 2.08 -2.05
C LEU A 230 23.37 2.03 -2.80
N ARG A 231 24.40 1.57 -2.10
CA ARG A 231 25.76 1.33 -2.63
C ARG A 231 26.11 -0.14 -2.48
N SER A 232 27.13 -0.57 -3.21
CA SER A 232 27.70 -1.91 -3.04
C SER A 232 28.06 -2.17 -1.58
N GLY A 233 27.64 -3.31 -1.07
CA GLY A 233 27.75 -3.72 0.34
C GLY A 233 26.50 -3.43 1.18
N ASP A 234 25.58 -2.58 0.73
CA ASP A 234 24.34 -2.32 1.47
C ASP A 234 23.42 -3.55 1.44
N VAL A 235 22.81 -3.82 2.60
CA VAL A 235 21.88 -4.93 2.80
C VAL A 235 20.49 -4.37 3.05
N VAL A 236 19.51 -4.78 2.25
CA VAL A 236 18.10 -4.50 2.47
C VAL A 236 17.45 -5.71 3.12
N GLU A 237 16.95 -5.56 4.33
CA GLU A 237 16.22 -6.59 5.06
C GLU A 237 14.72 -6.32 4.97
N ILE A 238 13.93 -7.37 4.65
CA ILE A 238 12.50 -7.28 4.40
C ILE A 238 11.79 -8.42 5.10
N ARG A 239 10.68 -8.13 5.76
CA ARG A 239 9.78 -9.10 6.39
C ARG A 239 8.33 -8.61 6.35
N LEU A 240 7.39 -9.50 6.62
CA LEU A 240 6.00 -9.10 6.83
C LEU A 240 5.88 -8.35 8.17
N SER A 241 5.27 -7.17 8.18
CA SER A 241 5.12 -6.33 9.36
C SER A 241 3.99 -6.79 10.27
N GLU A 242 4.07 -6.52 11.57
CA GLU A 242 2.94 -6.60 12.50
C GLU A 242 1.91 -5.48 12.26
N GLU A 243 2.33 -4.39 11.61
CA GLU A 243 1.44 -3.30 11.26
C GLU A 243 0.57 -3.64 10.04
N SER A 244 -0.63 -3.09 10.02
CA SER A 244 -1.58 -3.23 8.90
C SER A 244 -2.14 -1.89 8.43
N VAL A 245 -2.55 -1.86 7.16
CA VAL A 245 -3.47 -0.85 6.63
C VAL A 245 -4.89 -1.35 6.82
N LYS A 246 -5.74 -0.53 7.45
CA LYS A 246 -7.15 -0.83 7.67
C LYS A 246 -8.00 -0.14 6.60
N ILE A 247 -8.61 -0.91 5.73
CA ILE A 247 -9.48 -0.39 4.66
C ILE A 247 -10.92 -0.71 4.99
N GLY A 248 -11.71 0.35 5.16
CA GLY A 248 -13.15 0.26 5.37
C GLY A 248 -13.90 0.14 4.05
N ARG A 249 -14.94 -0.69 4.05
CA ARG A 249 -15.77 -0.98 2.87
C ARG A 249 -17.21 -1.20 3.27
N THR A 250 -18.10 -1.13 2.29
CA THR A 250 -19.49 -1.57 2.41
C THR A 250 -19.61 -3.04 1.99
N ASP A 251 -20.70 -3.71 2.33
CA ASP A 251 -20.93 -5.16 2.13
C ASP A 251 -20.76 -5.67 0.70
N GLU A 252 -20.87 -4.80 -0.30
CA GLU A 252 -20.87 -5.20 -1.71
C GLU A 252 -19.48 -5.41 -2.28
N TRP A 253 -18.44 -4.96 -1.57
CA TRP A 253 -17.07 -5.09 -2.05
C TRP A 253 -16.46 -6.44 -1.64
N THR A 254 -15.77 -7.10 -2.57
CA THR A 254 -14.90 -8.24 -2.30
C THR A 254 -13.61 -8.13 -3.13
N TRP A 255 -12.50 -8.70 -2.61
CA TRP A 255 -11.23 -8.76 -3.32
C TRP A 255 -11.38 -9.33 -4.74
N TRP A 256 -12.09 -10.44 -4.87
CA TRP A 256 -12.27 -11.11 -6.16
C TRP A 256 -13.19 -10.34 -7.13
N ARG A 257 -14.13 -9.56 -6.63
CA ARG A 257 -14.89 -8.63 -7.47
C ARG A 257 -14.00 -7.52 -8.01
N ALA A 258 -13.07 -6.99 -7.18
CA ALA A 258 -12.09 -6.00 -7.62
C ALA A 258 -11.14 -6.60 -8.67
N VAL A 259 -10.61 -7.80 -8.46
CA VAL A 259 -9.79 -8.54 -9.45
C VAL A 259 -10.52 -8.69 -10.77
N ARG A 260 -11.77 -9.23 -10.75
CA ARG A 260 -12.58 -9.41 -11.96
C ARG A 260 -12.84 -8.10 -12.70
N ARG A 261 -13.15 -7.03 -11.97
CA ARG A 261 -13.46 -5.72 -12.55
C ARG A 261 -12.24 -5.05 -13.20
N THR A 262 -11.04 -5.33 -12.69
CA THR A 262 -9.82 -4.65 -13.12
C THR A 262 -9.08 -5.42 -14.22
N PHE A 263 -9.13 -6.75 -14.21
CA PHE A 263 -8.25 -7.57 -15.06
C PHE A 263 -9.00 -8.55 -15.99
N LEU A 264 -10.28 -8.82 -15.76
CA LEU A 264 -11.12 -9.73 -16.52
C LEU A 264 -12.33 -9.01 -17.12
#